data_5068d46473e0fa325ade85a9b2a8c968
#
_entry.id   5068d46473e0fa325ade85a9b2a8c968
#
_cell.length_a   1.000
_cell.length_b   1.000
_cell.length_c   1.000
_cell.angle_alpha   90.00
_cell.angle_beta   90.00
_cell.angle_gamma   90.00
#
_symmetry.space_group_name_H-M   'P 1'
#
loop_
_entity.id
_entity.type
_entity.pdbx_description
1 polymer ?
#
loop_
_entity_poly.entity_id
_entity_poly.type
_entity_poly.pdbx_seq_one_letter_code
_entity_poly.pdbx_strand_id
1 'polypeptide(L)'
;LPAREVALAGRHNLANALAALAVGHACGLPPEPMAQALRTFGGLPHRTSLVALKGGVRWYDDSKATNPGATMAALQGLVSEESRARAVLIAGGDCKGADFAAMAPAVARLARAVVLIGRDAPTIERALRDRVPLLHASDMAEAVRLAGSAAQPGDCVLLSPACASFDMFDNYEHRGRVFAAAVERLPG
;
A
#
# COMPACT_ATOMS: atom_id res chain seq x y z
N LEU A 1 -3.03 -24.59 -9.15
CA LEU A 1 -3.29 -23.80 -7.93
C LEU A 1 -4.35 -22.74 -8.26
N PRO A 2 -5.54 -22.77 -7.67
CA PRO A 2 -6.53 -21.70 -7.79
C PRO A 2 -6.03 -20.39 -7.18
N ALA A 3 -6.38 -19.23 -7.79
CA ALA A 3 -5.93 -17.92 -7.32
C ALA A 3 -6.31 -17.62 -5.85
N ARG A 4 -7.46 -18.14 -5.38
CA ARG A 4 -7.92 -18.00 -3.99
C ARG A 4 -7.06 -18.73 -2.94
N GLU A 5 -6.22 -19.66 -3.37
CA GLU A 5 -5.29 -20.42 -2.51
C GLU A 5 -3.91 -19.76 -2.40
N VAL A 6 -3.65 -18.71 -3.17
CA VAL A 6 -2.43 -17.92 -3.03
C VAL A 6 -2.54 -17.05 -1.79
N ALA A 7 -1.59 -17.17 -0.86
CA ALA A 7 -1.64 -16.49 0.43
C ALA A 7 -1.51 -14.96 0.32
N LEU A 8 -0.93 -14.46 -0.76
CA LEU A 8 -0.68 -13.03 -0.95
C LEU A 8 -1.93 -12.28 -1.41
N ALA A 9 -2.25 -11.19 -0.74
CA ALA A 9 -3.34 -10.31 -1.12
C ALA A 9 -2.99 -9.45 -2.36
N GLY A 10 -4.00 -9.20 -3.20
CA GLY A 10 -3.92 -8.26 -4.32
C GLY A 10 -3.59 -8.89 -5.68
N ARG A 11 -4.21 -8.35 -6.75
CA ARG A 11 -4.04 -8.85 -8.12
C ARG A 11 -2.60 -8.77 -8.63
N HIS A 12 -1.86 -7.73 -8.21
CA HIS A 12 -0.44 -7.57 -8.55
C HIS A 12 0.42 -8.71 -7.97
N ASN A 13 0.08 -9.22 -6.79
CA ASN A 13 0.78 -10.36 -6.19
C ASN A 13 0.43 -11.68 -6.89
N LEU A 14 -0.78 -11.82 -7.45
CA LEU A 14 -1.07 -12.96 -8.35
C LEU A 14 -0.20 -12.93 -9.60
N ALA A 15 0.02 -11.76 -10.20
CA ALA A 15 0.93 -11.62 -11.34
C ALA A 15 2.38 -11.98 -10.95
N ASN A 16 2.84 -11.54 -9.77
CA ASN A 16 4.16 -11.90 -9.23
C ASN A 16 4.27 -13.42 -8.99
N ALA A 17 3.24 -14.06 -8.46
CA ALA A 17 3.19 -15.51 -8.26
C ALA A 17 3.26 -16.27 -9.59
N LEU A 18 2.52 -15.83 -10.62
CA LEU A 18 2.59 -16.41 -11.96
C LEU A 18 3.98 -16.26 -12.58
N ALA A 19 4.62 -15.10 -12.43
CA ALA A 19 5.98 -14.87 -12.89
C ALA A 19 6.98 -15.79 -12.17
N ALA A 20 6.85 -15.95 -10.85
CA ALA A 20 7.69 -16.87 -10.07
C ALA A 20 7.53 -18.34 -10.52
N LEU A 21 6.27 -18.77 -10.77
CA LEU A 21 6.00 -20.11 -11.30
C LEU A 21 6.60 -20.31 -12.70
N ALA A 22 6.50 -19.31 -13.58
CA ALA A 22 7.07 -19.38 -14.93
C ALA A 22 8.60 -19.50 -14.89
N VAL A 23 9.27 -18.69 -14.07
CA VAL A 23 10.73 -18.76 -13.89
C VAL A 23 11.12 -20.09 -13.27
N GLY A 24 10.46 -20.55 -12.22
CA GLY A 24 10.74 -21.83 -11.57
C GLY A 24 10.57 -23.01 -12.54
N HIS A 25 9.51 -22.99 -13.36
CA HIS A 25 9.30 -24.00 -14.40
C HIS A 25 10.42 -23.99 -15.44
N ALA A 26 10.84 -22.82 -15.91
CA ALA A 26 11.96 -22.68 -16.84
C ALA A 26 13.28 -23.18 -16.24
N CYS A 27 13.44 -23.11 -14.91
CA CYS A 27 14.59 -23.67 -14.18
C CYS A 27 14.44 -25.17 -13.86
N GLY A 28 13.39 -25.83 -14.33
CA GLY A 28 13.16 -27.26 -14.12
C GLY A 28 12.64 -27.62 -12.72
N LEU A 29 12.14 -26.67 -11.95
CA LEU A 29 11.55 -26.94 -10.63
C LEU A 29 10.20 -27.66 -10.79
N PRO A 30 9.90 -28.66 -9.93
CA PRO A 30 8.64 -29.39 -10.01
C PRO A 30 7.45 -28.49 -9.60
N PRO A 31 6.30 -28.60 -10.30
CA PRO A 31 5.16 -27.69 -10.07
C PRO A 31 4.54 -27.77 -8.68
N GLU A 32 4.47 -28.97 -8.09
CA GLU A 32 3.75 -29.15 -6.80
C GLU A 32 4.42 -28.45 -5.62
N PRO A 33 5.75 -28.56 -5.40
CA PRO A 33 6.44 -27.78 -4.37
C PRO A 33 6.31 -26.27 -4.57
N MET A 34 6.33 -25.78 -5.82
CA MET A 34 6.13 -24.36 -6.11
C MET A 34 4.72 -23.92 -5.74
N ALA A 35 3.69 -24.71 -6.07
CA ALA A 35 2.31 -24.44 -5.68
C ALA A 35 2.13 -24.44 -4.15
N GLN A 36 2.77 -25.39 -3.46
CA GLN A 36 2.74 -25.44 -2.00
C GLN A 36 3.40 -24.22 -1.37
N ALA A 37 4.53 -23.77 -1.90
CA ALA A 37 5.18 -22.54 -1.43
C ALA A 37 4.25 -21.32 -1.55
N LEU A 38 3.49 -21.17 -2.64
CA LEU A 38 2.55 -20.06 -2.83
C LEU A 38 1.35 -20.11 -1.89
N ARG A 39 0.96 -21.28 -1.38
CA ARG A 39 -0.09 -21.41 -0.36
C ARG A 39 0.35 -20.91 1.02
N THR A 40 1.64 -20.93 1.30
CA THR A 40 2.20 -20.62 2.64
C THR A 40 3.05 -19.36 2.67
N PHE A 41 3.47 -18.85 1.51
CA PHE A 41 4.30 -17.66 1.45
C PHE A 41 3.51 -16.40 1.80
N GLY A 42 3.71 -15.91 3.02
CA GLY A 42 3.02 -14.71 3.55
C GLY A 42 3.50 -13.36 3.00
N GLY A 43 4.40 -13.36 2.04
CA GLY A 43 4.98 -12.13 1.47
C GLY A 43 6.27 -11.69 2.15
N LEU A 44 6.82 -10.60 1.64
CA LEU A 44 7.96 -9.93 2.25
C LEU A 44 7.47 -8.80 3.17
N PRO A 45 8.15 -8.52 4.29
CA PRO A 45 7.83 -7.39 5.14
C PRO A 45 7.75 -6.09 4.35
N HIS A 46 6.81 -5.23 4.71
CA HIS A 46 6.61 -3.91 4.10
C HIS A 46 6.23 -3.95 2.60
N ARG A 47 5.66 -5.07 2.12
CA ARG A 47 5.10 -5.23 0.76
C ARG A 47 3.65 -5.67 0.85
N THR A 48 2.75 -4.70 0.93
CA THR A 48 1.28 -4.90 1.05
C THR A 48 0.93 -5.88 2.18
N SER A 49 1.68 -5.83 3.28
CA SER A 49 1.50 -6.69 4.45
C SER A 49 0.32 -6.21 5.29
N LEU A 50 -0.63 -7.10 5.61
CA LEU A 50 -1.73 -6.77 6.52
C LEU A 50 -1.17 -6.61 7.94
N VAL A 51 -1.35 -5.43 8.53
CA VAL A 51 -0.91 -5.08 9.90
C VAL A 51 -2.02 -5.36 10.91
N ALA A 52 -3.24 -4.92 10.61
CA ALA A 52 -4.37 -5.03 11.53
C ALA A 52 -5.72 -4.98 10.79
N LEU A 53 -6.75 -5.45 11.49
CA LEU A 53 -8.16 -5.18 11.19
C LEU A 53 -8.74 -4.47 12.41
N LYS A 54 -9.09 -3.19 12.29
CA LYS A 54 -9.64 -2.36 13.38
C LYS A 54 -10.83 -1.56 12.88
N GLY A 55 -11.92 -1.55 13.63
CA GLY A 55 -13.14 -0.83 13.26
C GLY A 55 -13.72 -1.26 11.90
N GLY A 56 -13.50 -2.49 11.46
CA GLY A 56 -13.89 -2.97 10.13
C GLY A 56 -13.00 -2.45 8.99
N VAL A 57 -11.88 -1.77 9.29
CA VAL A 57 -10.90 -1.24 8.33
C VAL A 57 -9.65 -2.12 8.35
N ARG A 58 -9.16 -2.52 7.17
CA ARG A 58 -7.92 -3.26 7.01
C ARG A 58 -6.75 -2.30 6.84
N TRP A 59 -5.67 -2.52 7.58
CA TRP A 59 -4.48 -1.68 7.59
C TRP A 59 -3.32 -2.41 6.92
N TYR A 60 -2.78 -1.82 5.84
CA TYR A 60 -1.70 -2.43 5.06
C TYR A 60 -0.43 -1.60 5.10
N ASP A 61 0.69 -2.28 5.37
CA ASP A 61 2.04 -1.72 5.25
C ASP A 61 2.64 -2.11 3.90
N ASP A 62 2.80 -1.12 3.04
CA ASP A 62 3.47 -1.20 1.74
C ASP A 62 4.60 -0.15 1.66
N SER A 63 5.29 0.04 2.79
CA SER A 63 6.34 1.06 2.93
C SER A 63 7.48 0.92 1.90
N LYS A 64 7.65 -0.26 1.30
CA LYS A 64 8.61 -0.51 0.21
C LYS A 64 8.21 0.13 -1.12
N ALA A 65 6.96 0.57 -1.31
CA ALA A 65 6.51 1.30 -2.48
C ALA A 65 7.08 2.74 -2.49
N THR A 66 8.29 2.89 -2.96
CA THR A 66 9.07 4.14 -2.96
C THR A 66 8.99 4.90 -4.29
N ASN A 67 8.04 4.55 -5.15
CA ASN A 67 7.76 5.21 -6.42
C ASN A 67 6.26 5.16 -6.77
N PRO A 68 5.76 6.06 -7.63
CA PRO A 68 4.34 6.13 -8.00
C PRO A 68 3.77 4.84 -8.61
N GLY A 69 4.56 4.13 -9.42
CA GLY A 69 4.13 2.89 -10.08
C GLY A 69 3.82 1.78 -9.08
N ALA A 70 4.65 1.62 -8.04
CA ALA A 70 4.41 0.64 -6.98
C ALA A 70 3.12 0.97 -6.19
N THR A 71 2.91 2.23 -5.85
CA THR A 71 1.70 2.69 -5.15
C THR A 71 0.44 2.47 -5.98
N MET A 72 0.47 2.74 -7.29
CA MET A 72 -0.64 2.44 -8.19
C MET A 72 -0.96 0.94 -8.21
N ALA A 73 0.07 0.09 -8.30
CA ALA A 73 -0.11 -1.36 -8.31
C ALA A 73 -0.75 -1.86 -7.01
N ALA A 74 -0.33 -1.33 -5.85
CA ALA A 74 -0.90 -1.67 -4.55
C ALA A 74 -2.38 -1.22 -4.45
N LEU A 75 -2.71 0.01 -4.83
CA LEU A 75 -4.08 0.53 -4.86
C LEU A 75 -4.99 -0.34 -5.74
N GLN A 76 -4.60 -0.60 -6.98
CA GLN A 76 -5.36 -1.41 -7.93
C GLN A 76 -5.45 -2.89 -7.51
N GLY A 77 -4.47 -3.36 -6.75
CA GLY A 77 -4.46 -4.72 -6.22
C GLY A 77 -5.40 -4.94 -5.04
N LEU A 78 -5.57 -3.93 -4.18
CA LEU A 78 -6.35 -4.02 -2.95
C LEU A 78 -7.80 -3.55 -3.10
N VAL A 79 -8.06 -2.62 -4.01
CA VAL A 79 -9.37 -2.00 -4.20
C VAL A 79 -9.90 -2.31 -5.59
N SER A 80 -11.11 -2.90 -5.65
CA SER A 80 -11.83 -3.09 -6.92
C SER A 80 -12.69 -1.85 -7.22
N GLU A 81 -12.72 -1.42 -8.48
CA GLU A 81 -13.60 -0.33 -8.93
C GLU A 81 -15.09 -0.66 -8.76
N GLU A 82 -15.44 -1.94 -8.79
CA GLU A 82 -16.81 -2.44 -8.61
C GLU A 82 -17.24 -2.44 -7.13
N SER A 83 -16.27 -2.36 -6.21
CA SER A 83 -16.54 -2.32 -4.77
C SER A 83 -16.92 -0.91 -4.31
N ARG A 84 -17.76 -0.83 -3.25
CA ARG A 84 -17.96 0.41 -2.50
C ARG A 84 -16.77 0.77 -1.60
N ALA A 85 -15.96 -0.23 -1.25
CA ALA A 85 -14.75 -0.03 -0.46
C ALA A 85 -13.74 0.84 -1.22
N ARG A 86 -13.01 1.67 -0.49
CA ARG A 86 -11.97 2.55 -1.01
C ARG A 86 -10.72 2.43 -0.16
N ALA A 87 -9.61 2.97 -0.65
CA ALA A 87 -8.41 3.13 0.15
C ALA A 87 -8.35 4.52 0.78
N VAL A 88 -7.85 4.62 2.01
CA VAL A 88 -7.23 5.86 2.49
C VAL A 88 -5.74 5.68 2.35
N LEU A 89 -5.13 6.44 1.44
CA LEU A 89 -3.71 6.34 1.11
C LEU A 89 -2.89 7.25 2.02
N ILE A 90 -1.82 6.73 2.63
CA ILE A 90 -0.78 7.56 3.27
C ILE A 90 0.39 7.63 2.29
N ALA A 91 0.70 8.84 1.80
CA ALA A 91 1.72 9.08 0.78
C ALA A 91 2.62 10.26 1.13
N GLY A 92 3.86 10.21 0.64
CA GLY A 92 4.84 11.27 0.82
C GLY A 92 6.19 10.81 1.32
N GLY A 93 7.09 11.77 1.48
CA GLY A 93 8.48 11.58 1.79
C GLY A 93 9.40 12.36 0.86
N ASP A 94 10.58 11.81 0.54
CA ASP A 94 11.51 12.32 -0.47
C ASP A 94 11.14 11.75 -1.85
N CYS A 95 10.55 12.57 -2.70
CA CYS A 95 10.03 12.18 -4.00
C CYS A 95 11.08 12.05 -5.11
N LYS A 96 12.30 12.49 -4.90
CA LYS A 96 13.42 12.42 -5.87
C LYS A 96 13.05 12.90 -7.29
N GLY A 97 12.20 13.91 -7.40
CA GLY A 97 11.73 14.46 -8.67
C GLY A 97 10.73 13.59 -9.44
N ALA A 98 10.10 12.60 -8.80
CA ALA A 98 9.10 11.75 -9.45
C ALA A 98 7.89 12.56 -9.92
N ASP A 99 7.33 12.15 -11.07
CA ASP A 99 6.05 12.66 -11.57
C ASP A 99 4.88 11.86 -11.01
N PHE A 100 3.94 12.55 -10.38
CA PHE A 100 2.74 11.97 -9.79
C PHE A 100 1.49 12.11 -10.66
N ALA A 101 1.57 12.79 -11.80
CA ALA A 101 0.41 13.00 -12.67
C ALA A 101 -0.22 11.67 -13.13
N ALA A 102 0.62 10.66 -13.42
CA ALA A 102 0.18 9.35 -13.87
C ALA A 102 -0.66 8.59 -12.82
N MET A 103 -0.49 8.85 -11.52
CA MET A 103 -1.27 8.16 -10.48
C MET A 103 -2.60 8.87 -10.17
N ALA A 104 -2.78 10.12 -10.55
CA ALA A 104 -3.97 10.90 -10.23
C ALA A 104 -5.29 10.23 -10.68
N PRO A 105 -5.42 9.64 -11.89
CA PRO A 105 -6.64 8.96 -12.29
C PRO A 105 -6.97 7.73 -11.44
N ALA A 106 -5.97 6.95 -11.05
CA ALA A 106 -6.17 5.77 -10.21
C ALA A 106 -6.56 6.18 -8.78
N VAL A 107 -5.87 7.16 -8.21
CA VAL A 107 -6.19 7.70 -6.87
C VAL A 107 -7.60 8.27 -6.84
N ALA A 108 -8.02 9.06 -7.84
CA ALA A 108 -9.37 9.61 -7.91
C ALA A 108 -10.48 8.55 -7.91
N ARG A 109 -10.24 7.38 -8.51
CA ARG A 109 -11.22 6.30 -8.56
C ARG A 109 -11.19 5.41 -7.32
N LEU A 110 -10.02 5.13 -6.77
CA LEU A 110 -9.81 4.06 -5.78
C LEU A 110 -9.61 4.59 -4.36
N ALA A 111 -9.20 5.85 -4.18
CA ALA A 111 -8.98 6.41 -2.87
C ALA A 111 -10.20 7.21 -2.37
N ARG A 112 -10.48 7.08 -1.08
CA ARG A 112 -11.42 7.92 -0.34
C ARG A 112 -10.79 9.25 0.06
N ALA A 113 -9.53 9.19 0.48
CA ALA A 113 -8.72 10.34 0.87
C ALA A 113 -7.24 10.00 0.72
N VAL A 114 -6.38 11.00 0.68
CA VAL A 114 -4.93 10.85 0.77
C VAL A 114 -4.43 11.67 1.95
N VAL A 115 -3.67 11.04 2.83
CA VAL A 115 -2.94 11.71 3.92
C VAL A 115 -1.51 11.92 3.46
N LEU A 116 -1.10 13.16 3.40
CA LEU A 116 0.21 13.59 2.93
C LEU A 116 1.18 13.79 4.10
N ILE A 117 2.38 13.22 3.99
CA ILE A 117 3.47 13.37 4.97
C ILE A 117 4.78 13.73 4.27
N GLY A 118 5.72 14.26 5.03
CA GLY A 118 7.09 14.45 4.60
C GLY A 118 7.32 15.68 3.73
N ARG A 119 8.61 15.85 3.39
CA ARG A 119 9.14 17.07 2.78
C ARG A 119 8.47 17.46 1.47
N ASP A 120 8.24 16.49 0.60
CA ASP A 120 7.76 16.74 -0.75
C ASP A 120 6.24 16.53 -0.91
N ALA A 121 5.49 16.50 0.22
CA ALA A 121 4.02 16.45 0.23
C ALA A 121 3.38 17.48 -0.73
N PRO A 122 3.87 18.74 -0.85
CA PRO A 122 3.30 19.72 -1.79
C PRO A 122 3.39 19.30 -3.26
N THR A 123 4.34 18.44 -3.63
CA THR A 123 4.46 17.94 -5.02
C THR A 123 3.36 16.94 -5.33
N ILE A 124 3.04 16.04 -4.40
CA ILE A 124 1.92 15.10 -4.54
C ILE A 124 0.58 15.88 -4.49
N GLU A 125 0.46 16.85 -3.58
CA GLU A 125 -0.72 17.70 -3.47
C GLU A 125 -1.07 18.35 -4.81
N ARG A 126 -0.11 18.96 -5.48
CA ARG A 126 -0.33 19.61 -6.80
C ARG A 126 -0.88 18.63 -7.85
N ALA A 127 -0.39 17.37 -7.85
CA ALA A 127 -0.85 16.36 -8.79
C ALA A 127 -2.25 15.83 -8.49
N LEU A 128 -2.66 15.82 -7.22
CA LEU A 128 -3.92 15.24 -6.74
C LEU A 128 -4.99 16.28 -6.39
N ARG A 129 -4.67 17.57 -6.47
CA ARG A 129 -5.60 18.67 -6.17
C ARG A 129 -6.89 18.50 -6.96
N ASP A 130 -8.03 18.72 -6.30
CA ASP A 130 -9.38 18.61 -6.86
C ASP A 130 -9.76 17.20 -7.39
N ARG A 131 -8.95 16.18 -7.09
CA ARG A 131 -9.20 14.79 -7.48
C ARG A 131 -9.71 13.93 -6.33
N VAL A 132 -9.25 14.20 -5.12
CA VAL A 132 -9.53 13.45 -3.91
C VAL A 132 -9.33 14.36 -2.69
N PRO A 133 -10.04 14.16 -1.57
CA PRO A 133 -9.75 14.87 -0.33
C PRO A 133 -8.31 14.65 0.12
N LEU A 134 -7.59 15.73 0.43
CA LEU A 134 -6.21 15.73 0.89
C LEU A 134 -6.14 16.19 2.35
N LEU A 135 -5.43 15.44 3.17
CA LEU A 135 -5.16 15.72 4.57
C LEU A 135 -3.65 15.83 4.76
N HIS A 136 -3.19 16.66 5.67
CA HIS A 136 -1.77 16.82 5.96
C HIS A 136 -1.47 16.35 7.38
N ALA A 137 -0.37 15.62 7.53
CA ALA A 137 0.11 15.16 8.83
C ALA A 137 1.59 15.52 9.01
N SER A 138 1.94 15.91 10.23
CA SER A 138 3.29 16.27 10.63
C SER A 138 4.17 15.05 10.89
N ASP A 139 3.55 13.93 11.29
CA ASP A 139 4.22 12.68 11.61
C ASP A 139 3.34 11.46 11.30
N MET A 140 3.89 10.25 11.50
CA MET A 140 3.18 9.01 11.20
C MET A 140 2.01 8.75 12.16
N ALA A 141 2.11 9.17 13.43
CA ALA A 141 1.03 8.95 14.40
C ALA A 141 -0.20 9.80 14.03
N GLU A 142 0.02 11.04 13.63
CA GLU A 142 -1.03 11.91 13.11
C GLU A 142 -1.60 11.38 11.79
N ALA A 143 -0.73 10.89 10.88
CA ALA A 143 -1.17 10.32 9.61
C ALA A 143 -2.10 9.11 9.82
N VAL A 144 -1.75 8.22 10.74
CA VAL A 144 -2.57 7.04 11.09
C VAL A 144 -3.91 7.48 11.70
N ARG A 145 -3.91 8.45 12.61
CA ARG A 145 -5.14 8.99 13.22
C ARG A 145 -6.07 9.61 12.17
N LEU A 146 -5.54 10.45 11.29
CA LEU A 146 -6.32 11.08 10.22
C LEU A 146 -6.85 10.05 9.22
N ALA A 147 -6.03 9.07 8.85
CA ALA A 147 -6.45 8.00 7.97
C ALA A 147 -7.58 7.16 8.58
N GLY A 148 -7.49 6.84 9.86
CA GLY A 148 -8.54 6.13 10.58
C GLY A 148 -9.85 6.90 10.63
N SER A 149 -9.79 8.23 10.85
CA SER A 149 -10.96 9.10 10.87
C SER A 149 -11.63 9.25 9.49
N ALA A 150 -10.85 9.15 8.41
CA ALA A 150 -11.36 9.26 7.05
C ALA A 150 -11.91 7.92 6.50
N ALA A 151 -11.44 6.79 7.02
CA ALA A 151 -11.84 5.47 6.58
C ALA A 151 -13.25 5.08 7.07
N GLN A 152 -13.94 4.26 6.30
CA GLN A 152 -15.23 3.66 6.65
C GLN A 152 -15.11 2.13 6.78
N PRO A 153 -15.98 1.47 7.55
CA PRO A 153 -16.00 0.00 7.59
C PRO A 153 -16.04 -0.63 6.18
N GLY A 154 -15.16 -1.57 5.94
CA GLY A 154 -14.95 -2.19 4.63
C GLY A 154 -13.82 -1.58 3.81
N ASP A 155 -13.39 -0.36 4.11
CA ASP A 155 -12.24 0.28 3.47
C ASP A 155 -10.90 -0.38 3.87
N CYS A 156 -9.83 0.09 3.24
CA CYS A 156 -8.48 -0.17 3.73
C CYS A 156 -7.70 1.15 3.92
N VAL A 157 -6.83 1.18 4.91
CA VAL A 157 -5.76 2.18 5.01
C VAL A 157 -4.49 1.55 4.45
N LEU A 158 -3.84 2.25 3.55
CA LEU A 158 -2.67 1.78 2.84
C LEU A 158 -1.50 2.77 3.02
N LEU A 159 -0.48 2.38 3.78
CA LEU A 159 0.80 3.06 3.73
C LEU A 159 1.53 2.62 2.46
N SER A 160 1.42 3.39 1.38
CA SER A 160 2.17 3.16 0.12
C SER A 160 2.69 4.50 -0.38
N PRO A 161 3.86 4.93 0.11
CA PRO A 161 4.27 6.32 0.15
C PRO A 161 4.57 6.96 -1.20
N ALA A 162 4.85 6.19 -2.24
CA ALA A 162 5.32 6.65 -3.55
C ALA A 162 6.68 7.39 -3.54
N CYS A 163 7.28 7.59 -2.36
CA CYS A 163 8.51 8.36 -2.12
C CYS A 163 9.47 7.58 -1.20
N ALA A 164 10.75 7.91 -1.27
CA ALA A 164 11.73 7.44 -0.30
C ALA A 164 11.42 8.00 1.11
N SER A 165 12.03 7.41 2.14
CA SER A 165 11.69 7.70 3.54
C SER A 165 12.71 8.58 4.27
N PHE A 166 13.83 8.93 3.63
CA PHE A 166 15.01 9.48 4.28
C PHE A 166 14.86 10.92 4.83
N ASP A 167 13.75 11.58 4.53
CA ASP A 167 13.39 12.90 5.08
C ASP A 167 12.83 12.82 6.50
N MET A 168 12.21 11.68 6.88
CA MET A 168 11.55 11.50 8.18
C MET A 168 11.98 10.22 8.91
N PHE A 169 12.59 9.25 8.23
CA PHE A 169 12.91 7.93 8.77
C PHE A 169 14.28 7.46 8.27
N ASP A 170 14.93 6.55 9.00
CA ASP A 170 16.24 6.00 8.62
C ASP A 170 16.18 5.21 7.30
N ASN A 171 15.08 4.49 7.08
CA ASN A 171 14.84 3.67 5.90
C ASN A 171 13.34 3.32 5.80
N TYR A 172 12.95 2.59 4.74
CA TYR A 172 11.55 2.19 4.53
C TYR A 172 11.08 1.16 5.58
N GLU A 173 11.97 0.32 6.11
CA GLU A 173 11.66 -0.63 7.18
C GLU A 173 11.30 0.12 8.48
N HIS A 174 12.09 1.16 8.83
CA HIS A 174 11.80 2.00 9.99
C HIS A 174 10.42 2.67 9.82
N ARG A 175 10.14 3.26 8.66
CA ARG A 175 8.82 3.86 8.35
C ARG A 175 7.69 2.86 8.53
N GLY A 176 7.82 1.64 8.02
CA GLY A 176 6.83 0.58 8.16
C GLY A 176 6.61 0.16 9.61
N ARG A 177 7.70 -0.01 10.40
CA ARG A 177 7.59 -0.32 11.83
C ARG A 177 6.89 0.79 12.62
N VAL A 178 7.20 2.06 12.34
CA VAL A 178 6.56 3.21 13.00
C VAL A 178 5.07 3.26 12.65
N PHE A 179 4.71 2.98 11.39
CA PHE A 179 3.31 2.85 10.98
C PHE A 179 2.59 1.74 11.74
N ALA A 180 3.15 0.53 11.76
CA ALA A 180 2.54 -0.61 12.46
C ALA A 180 2.32 -0.31 13.95
N ALA A 181 3.33 0.24 14.63
CA ALA A 181 3.24 0.64 16.01
C ALA A 181 2.18 1.73 16.26
N ALA A 182 2.00 2.67 15.32
CA ALA A 182 0.96 3.69 15.43
C ALA A 182 -0.44 3.08 15.26
N VAL A 183 -0.60 2.13 14.33
CA VAL A 183 -1.86 1.41 14.12
C VAL A 183 -2.24 0.57 15.35
N GLU A 184 -1.27 -0.10 15.99
CA GLU A 184 -1.53 -0.87 17.21
C GLU A 184 -2.14 -0.02 18.33
N ARG A 185 -1.73 1.24 18.45
CA ARG A 185 -2.20 2.18 19.49
C ARG A 185 -3.61 2.75 19.22
N LEU A 186 -4.17 2.56 18.04
CA LEU A 186 -5.54 2.96 17.78
C LEU A 186 -6.51 2.14 18.65
N PRO A 187 -7.61 2.76 19.11
CA PRO A 187 -8.67 2.00 19.77
C PRO A 187 -9.19 0.89 18.85
N GLY A 188 -9.69 -0.19 19.45
CA GLY A 188 -10.24 -1.35 18.75
C GLY A 188 -11.55 -1.06 18.05
#